data_95ca0a5650ef99e927319b12c80fad6f
#
_entry.id   95ca0a5650ef99e927319b12c80fad6f
#
_cell.length_a   1.000
_cell.length_b   1.000
_cell.length_c   1.000
_cell.angle_alpha   90.00
_cell.angle_beta   90.00
_cell.angle_gamma   90.00
#
_symmetry.space_group_name_H-M   'P 1'
#
loop_
_entity.id
_entity.type
_entity.pdbx_description
1 polymer ?
#
loop_
_entity_poly.entity_id
_entity_poly.type
_entity_poly.pdbx_seq_one_letter_code
_entity_poly.pdbx_strand_id
1 'polypeptide(L)'
;MIIVTAGRHYLDIDAYAGIVAYSELLIAQGLSAAAVSAAPFNSSITPSLRAITTELIRKYTPGRDDEFVIIDVANPEAIADFVDLDKVSKVIDHHPGCEKFWIGKRAELQIEDVGAACTQVFEYWGAAKMEGRLTEGTTRLLMAGILDNTLGLRAQVTTDRDRAAYVLLQTKLGDSGEFAEQYFTECQT
;
A
#
# COMPACT_ATOMS: atom_id res chain seq x y z
N MET A 1 9.68 7.11 -15.50
CA MET A 1 8.87 6.00 -14.95
C MET A 1 8.27 6.44 -13.63
N ILE A 2 7.11 5.90 -13.23
CA ILE A 2 6.51 6.20 -11.93
C ILE A 2 7.01 5.16 -10.92
N ILE A 3 7.68 5.60 -9.87
CA ILE A 3 8.21 4.75 -8.81
C ILE A 3 7.26 4.83 -7.62
N VAL A 4 6.62 3.72 -7.29
CA VAL A 4 5.75 3.60 -6.12
C VAL A 4 6.58 3.03 -4.97
N THR A 5 6.71 3.78 -3.89
CA THR A 5 7.57 3.43 -2.75
C THR A 5 6.95 3.86 -1.42
N ALA A 6 7.62 3.54 -0.32
CA ALA A 6 7.16 3.81 1.04
C ALA A 6 8.31 4.27 1.95
N GLY A 7 8.22 3.96 3.24
CA GLY A 7 9.22 4.29 4.23
C GLY A 7 10.56 3.57 4.05
N ARG A 8 11.62 4.13 4.68
CA ARG A 8 13.01 3.63 4.60
C ARG A 8 13.37 2.62 5.67
N HIS A 9 12.69 2.64 6.80
CA HIS A 9 13.11 1.86 7.98
C HIS A 9 12.72 0.39 7.90
N TYR A 10 11.47 0.12 7.53
CA TYR A 10 10.91 -1.21 7.29
C TYR A 10 9.69 -1.10 6.40
N LEU A 11 9.30 -2.20 5.78
CA LEU A 11 7.98 -2.40 5.19
C LEU A 11 7.14 -3.26 6.14
N ASP A 12 6.00 -2.74 6.56
CA ASP A 12 4.90 -3.55 7.07
C ASP A 12 4.00 -3.99 5.92
N ILE A 13 2.96 -4.71 6.26
CA ILE A 13 2.07 -5.28 5.24
C ILE A 13 1.24 -4.19 4.54
N ASP A 14 0.87 -3.10 5.22
CA ASP A 14 0.09 -2.02 4.61
C ASP A 14 0.92 -1.26 3.56
N ALA A 15 2.13 -0.83 3.92
CA ALA A 15 3.06 -0.22 2.98
C ALA A 15 3.40 -1.17 1.82
N TYR A 16 3.73 -2.45 2.11
CA TYR A 16 4.10 -3.43 1.09
C TYR A 16 2.97 -3.70 0.10
N ALA A 17 1.78 -4.01 0.60
CA ALA A 17 0.62 -4.27 -0.22
C ALA A 17 0.23 -3.04 -1.04
N GLY A 18 0.27 -1.87 -0.40
CA GLY A 18 -0.05 -0.59 -1.03
C GLY A 18 0.86 -0.28 -2.21
N ILE A 19 2.21 -0.37 -2.06
CA ILE A 19 3.13 -0.07 -3.17
C ILE A 19 2.99 -1.08 -4.32
N VAL A 20 2.78 -2.37 -4.02
CA VAL A 20 2.56 -3.41 -5.04
C VAL A 20 1.25 -3.14 -5.79
N ALA A 21 0.14 -3.06 -5.06
CA ALA A 21 -1.17 -2.91 -5.67
C ALA A 21 -1.32 -1.60 -6.45
N TYR A 22 -0.76 -0.49 -5.97
CA TYR A 22 -0.84 0.78 -6.68
C TYR A 22 0.01 0.78 -7.95
N SER A 23 1.21 0.18 -7.91
CA SER A 23 2.04 0.03 -9.12
C SER A 23 1.36 -0.83 -10.18
N GLU A 24 0.71 -1.93 -9.78
CA GLU A 24 -0.06 -2.78 -10.69
C GLU A 24 -1.25 -2.03 -11.30
N LEU A 25 -1.94 -1.16 -10.53
CA LEU A 25 -2.99 -0.31 -11.06
C LEU A 25 -2.47 0.62 -12.16
N LEU A 26 -1.35 1.30 -11.92
CA LEU A 26 -0.74 2.20 -12.89
C LEU A 26 -0.35 1.45 -14.18
N ILE A 27 0.24 0.27 -14.05
CA ILE A 27 0.57 -0.61 -15.19
C ILE A 27 -0.70 -1.03 -15.93
N ALA A 28 -1.76 -1.39 -15.20
CA ALA A 28 -3.05 -1.76 -15.80
C ALA A 28 -3.70 -0.61 -16.58
N GLN A 29 -3.40 0.63 -16.19
CA GLN A 29 -3.80 1.86 -16.91
C GLN A 29 -2.88 2.19 -18.10
N GLY A 30 -1.85 1.39 -18.36
CA GLY A 30 -0.92 1.59 -19.49
C GLY A 30 0.24 2.52 -19.15
N LEU A 31 0.47 2.85 -17.90
CA LEU A 31 1.57 3.69 -17.45
C LEU A 31 2.82 2.84 -17.15
N SER A 32 4.01 3.44 -17.31
CA SER A 32 5.27 2.81 -16.89
C SER A 32 5.46 3.04 -15.38
N ALA A 33 5.28 2.01 -14.58
CA ALA A 33 5.40 2.09 -13.13
C ALA A 33 6.13 0.87 -12.55
N ALA A 34 6.67 1.02 -11.33
CA ALA A 34 7.29 -0.08 -10.58
C ALA A 34 7.14 0.12 -9.07
N ALA A 35 6.90 -0.98 -8.34
CA ALA A 35 7.01 -1.02 -6.90
C ALA A 35 8.48 -1.17 -6.49
N VAL A 36 8.98 -0.26 -5.66
CA VAL A 36 10.40 -0.22 -5.25
C VAL A 36 10.52 -0.01 -3.75
N SER A 37 11.24 -0.88 -3.07
CA SER A 37 11.67 -0.63 -1.68
C SER A 37 12.89 -1.46 -1.32
N ALA A 38 13.89 -0.83 -0.71
CA ALA A 38 15.05 -1.49 -0.11
C ALA A 38 14.82 -1.87 1.36
N ALA A 39 13.79 -1.32 2.00
CA ALA A 39 13.50 -1.50 3.41
C ALA A 39 13.23 -2.98 3.76
N PRO A 40 13.72 -3.50 4.89
CA PRO A 40 13.45 -4.87 5.30
C PRO A 40 11.97 -5.08 5.60
N PHE A 41 11.48 -6.29 5.38
CA PHE A 41 10.15 -6.69 5.81
C PHE A 41 10.07 -6.81 7.32
N ASN A 42 9.01 -6.30 7.93
CA ASN A 42 8.71 -6.56 9.33
C ASN A 42 7.92 -7.89 9.51
N SER A 43 7.49 -8.21 10.73
CA SER A 43 6.79 -9.45 11.03
C SER A 43 5.36 -9.52 10.50
N SER A 44 4.72 -8.39 10.17
CA SER A 44 3.36 -8.39 9.61
C SER A 44 3.30 -8.97 8.19
N ILE A 45 4.44 -9.01 7.48
CA ILE A 45 4.54 -9.73 6.21
C ILE A 45 4.89 -11.19 6.52
N THR A 46 3.87 -11.98 6.71
CA THR A 46 3.95 -13.39 7.15
C THR A 46 4.58 -14.31 6.08
N PRO A 47 4.99 -15.55 6.42
CA PRO A 47 5.55 -16.48 5.46
C PRO A 47 4.66 -16.74 4.24
N SER A 48 3.35 -16.90 4.43
CA SER A 48 2.41 -17.11 3.32
C SER A 48 2.33 -15.90 2.39
N LEU A 49 2.36 -14.67 2.93
CA LEU A 49 2.36 -13.45 2.14
C LEU A 49 3.68 -13.24 1.39
N ARG A 50 4.81 -13.61 1.99
CA ARG A 50 6.14 -13.58 1.32
C ARG A 50 6.24 -14.57 0.16
N ALA A 51 5.46 -15.64 0.17
CA ALA A 51 5.40 -16.62 -0.90
C ALA A 51 4.62 -16.12 -2.13
N ILE A 52 3.83 -15.04 -2.00
CA ILE A 52 3.15 -14.41 -3.12
C ILE A 52 4.21 -13.75 -4.03
N THR A 53 4.23 -14.17 -5.29
CA THR A 53 5.13 -13.58 -6.28
C THR A 53 4.67 -12.16 -6.62
N THR A 54 5.54 -11.19 -6.42
CA THR A 54 5.32 -9.78 -6.75
C THR A 54 6.53 -9.22 -7.51
N GLU A 55 6.32 -8.15 -8.29
CA GLU A 55 7.37 -7.45 -9.02
C GLU A 55 8.06 -6.36 -8.16
N LEU A 56 8.27 -6.62 -6.85
CA LEU A 56 8.96 -5.68 -5.97
C LEU A 56 10.46 -5.60 -6.26
N ILE A 57 10.92 -4.42 -6.67
CA ILE A 57 12.34 -4.13 -6.92
C ILE A 57 13.03 -3.76 -5.60
N ARG A 58 14.03 -4.56 -5.20
CA ARG A 58 14.77 -4.38 -3.93
C ARG A 58 16.02 -3.51 -4.04
N LYS A 59 16.56 -3.34 -5.24
CA LYS A 59 17.72 -2.48 -5.52
C LYS A 59 17.38 -1.56 -6.68
N TYR A 60 17.39 -0.27 -6.43
CA TYR A 60 17.00 0.72 -7.41
C TYR A 60 17.91 1.96 -7.37
N THR A 61 18.21 2.49 -8.53
CA THR A 61 18.89 3.78 -8.70
C THR A 61 17.98 4.67 -9.53
N PRO A 62 17.52 5.81 -8.99
CA PRO A 62 16.61 6.69 -9.69
C PRO A 62 17.15 7.21 -11.02
N GLY A 63 16.31 7.17 -12.04
CA GLY A 63 16.56 7.83 -13.31
C GLY A 63 16.24 9.34 -13.24
N ARG A 64 16.78 10.09 -14.22
CA ARG A 64 16.57 11.54 -14.28
C ARG A 64 15.10 11.93 -14.37
N ASP A 65 14.31 11.15 -15.11
CA ASP A 65 12.91 11.45 -15.45
C ASP A 65 11.92 10.63 -14.60
N ASP A 66 12.37 10.05 -13.49
CA ASP A 66 11.47 9.35 -12.60
C ASP A 66 10.65 10.30 -11.74
N GLU A 67 9.40 9.91 -11.51
CA GLU A 67 8.48 10.52 -10.55
C GLU A 67 8.15 9.53 -9.46
N PHE A 68 7.79 10.04 -8.28
CA PHE A 68 7.55 9.19 -7.12
C PHE A 68 6.11 9.31 -6.63
N VAL A 69 5.53 8.16 -6.30
CA VAL A 69 4.31 8.04 -5.51
C VAL A 69 4.67 7.39 -4.18
N ILE A 70 4.27 8.03 -3.09
CA ILE A 70 4.58 7.57 -1.74
C ILE A 70 3.32 6.97 -1.11
N ILE A 71 3.45 5.78 -0.55
CA ILE A 71 2.36 5.06 0.10
C ILE A 71 2.69 4.85 1.58
N ASP A 72 1.70 5.09 2.44
CA ASP A 72 1.72 4.78 3.87
C ASP A 72 2.79 5.55 4.68
N VAL A 73 3.27 6.67 4.17
CA VAL A 73 4.17 7.56 4.88
C VAL A 73 4.16 8.97 4.28
N ALA A 74 3.77 9.97 5.06
CA ALA A 74 3.84 11.38 4.65
C ALA A 74 5.01 12.14 5.31
N ASN A 75 5.64 11.57 6.35
CA ASN A 75 6.79 12.18 7.02
C ASN A 75 8.02 12.16 6.09
N PRO A 76 8.53 13.32 5.63
CA PRO A 76 9.64 13.38 4.69
C PRO A 76 10.93 12.75 5.22
N GLU A 77 11.13 12.74 6.55
CA GLU A 77 12.30 12.13 7.18
C GLU A 77 12.24 10.60 7.21
N ALA A 78 11.07 10.01 7.01
CA ALA A 78 10.86 8.57 7.01
C ALA A 78 10.74 7.97 5.61
N ILE A 79 10.63 8.78 4.56
CA ILE A 79 10.55 8.32 3.16
C ILE A 79 11.87 7.68 2.74
N ALA A 80 11.81 6.74 1.79
CA ALA A 80 12.97 6.05 1.24
C ALA A 80 14.05 7.03 0.73
N ASP A 81 15.31 6.81 1.12
CA ASP A 81 16.43 7.75 0.91
C ASP A 81 16.72 8.10 -0.56
N PHE A 82 16.32 7.26 -1.49
CA PHE A 82 16.52 7.49 -2.93
C PHE A 82 15.48 8.43 -3.55
N VAL A 83 14.45 8.84 -2.80
CA VAL A 83 13.37 9.69 -3.30
C VAL A 83 13.80 11.15 -3.35
N ASP A 84 13.71 11.74 -4.53
CA ASP A 84 13.75 13.18 -4.70
C ASP A 84 12.37 13.77 -4.35
N LEU A 85 12.27 14.43 -3.19
CA LEU A 85 11.00 14.97 -2.68
C LEU A 85 10.37 16.03 -3.59
N ASP A 86 11.13 16.69 -4.46
CA ASP A 86 10.60 17.66 -5.42
C ASP A 86 9.99 16.97 -6.66
N LYS A 87 10.24 15.67 -6.82
CA LYS A 87 9.65 14.84 -7.87
C LYS A 87 8.51 13.94 -7.39
N VAL A 88 8.10 14.08 -6.13
CA VAL A 88 6.92 13.37 -5.64
C VAL A 88 5.68 13.96 -6.28
N SER A 89 4.92 13.13 -6.97
CA SER A 89 3.66 13.51 -7.64
C SER A 89 2.42 13.21 -6.79
N LYS A 90 2.50 12.22 -5.89
CA LYS A 90 1.38 11.84 -5.02
C LYS A 90 1.88 11.24 -3.70
N VAL A 91 1.14 11.53 -2.62
CA VAL A 91 1.27 10.88 -1.32
C VAL A 91 -0.10 10.32 -0.93
N ILE A 92 -0.16 9.02 -0.64
CA ILE A 92 -1.35 8.32 -0.15
C ILE A 92 -1.00 7.79 1.23
N ASP A 93 -1.62 8.32 2.27
CA ASP A 93 -1.29 8.01 3.66
C ASP A 93 -2.52 8.15 4.55
N HIS A 94 -2.47 7.57 5.73
CA HIS A 94 -3.50 7.70 6.76
C HIS A 94 -2.95 8.21 8.11
N HIS A 95 -1.66 8.62 8.13
CA HIS A 95 -0.99 9.20 9.30
C HIS A 95 -1.03 10.72 9.23
N PRO A 96 -1.81 11.43 10.08
CA PRO A 96 -1.87 12.88 10.08
C PRO A 96 -0.60 13.51 10.64
N GLY A 97 -0.37 14.80 10.34
CA GLY A 97 0.63 15.63 10.99
C GLY A 97 1.77 16.14 10.10
N CYS A 98 1.93 15.61 8.91
CA CYS A 98 3.01 16.03 7.98
C CYS A 98 2.52 16.83 6.77
N GLU A 99 1.24 17.17 6.68
CA GLU A 99 0.60 17.85 5.54
C GLU A 99 1.26 19.20 5.26
N LYS A 100 1.69 19.91 6.30
CA LYS A 100 2.31 21.25 6.19
C LYS A 100 3.61 21.22 5.38
N PHE A 101 4.36 20.12 5.43
CA PHE A 101 5.60 19.99 4.66
C PHE A 101 5.34 20.01 3.16
N TRP A 102 4.20 19.45 2.75
CA TRP A 102 3.85 19.30 1.35
C TRP A 102 3.18 20.53 0.73
N ILE A 103 2.82 21.54 1.55
CA ILE A 103 2.24 22.80 1.05
C ILE A 103 3.25 23.49 0.12
N GLY A 104 2.81 23.79 -1.11
CA GLY A 104 3.65 24.42 -2.14
C GLY A 104 4.53 23.46 -2.95
N LYS A 105 4.55 22.17 -2.61
CA LYS A 105 5.14 21.14 -3.46
C LYS A 105 4.14 20.67 -4.53
N ARG A 106 4.63 19.98 -5.56
CA ARG A 106 3.79 19.48 -6.65
C ARG A 106 2.94 18.25 -6.29
N ALA A 107 3.20 17.65 -5.15
CA ALA A 107 2.53 16.42 -4.74
C ALA A 107 1.04 16.62 -4.48
N GLU A 108 0.21 15.79 -5.08
CA GLU A 108 -1.19 15.60 -4.68
C GLU A 108 -1.21 14.83 -3.36
N LEU A 109 -1.88 15.37 -2.35
CA LEU A 109 -1.98 14.74 -1.04
C LEU A 109 -3.32 14.06 -0.87
N GLN A 110 -3.29 12.80 -0.48
CA GLN A 110 -4.42 12.04 0.02
C GLN A 110 -4.06 11.48 1.40
N ILE A 111 -4.03 12.37 2.40
CA ILE A 111 -3.84 11.98 3.80
C ILE A 111 -5.21 12.03 4.44
N GLU A 112 -5.78 10.85 4.75
CA GLU A 112 -7.17 10.71 5.12
C GLU A 112 -7.33 9.89 6.41
N ASP A 113 -8.39 10.20 7.16
CA ASP A 113 -8.77 9.42 8.33
C ASP A 113 -9.45 8.11 7.88
N VAL A 114 -8.64 7.07 7.75
CA VAL A 114 -8.99 5.71 7.36
C VAL A 114 -8.07 4.73 8.07
N GLY A 115 -8.50 3.50 8.27
CA GLY A 115 -7.75 2.53 9.06
C GLY A 115 -6.47 2.00 8.41
N ALA A 116 -6.38 2.03 7.06
CA ALA A 116 -5.25 1.50 6.32
C ALA A 116 -5.05 2.22 4.98
N ALA A 117 -3.80 2.43 4.56
CA ALA A 117 -3.49 2.93 3.21
C ALA A 117 -3.95 1.95 2.12
N CYS A 118 -3.98 0.65 2.40
CA CYS A 118 -4.54 -0.37 1.52
C CYS A 118 -6.01 -0.13 1.17
N THR A 119 -6.79 0.43 2.08
CA THR A 119 -8.19 0.83 1.79
C THR A 119 -8.24 1.89 0.70
N GLN A 120 -7.44 2.95 0.83
CA GLN A 120 -7.36 4.01 -0.17
C GLN A 120 -6.86 3.47 -1.52
N VAL A 121 -5.83 2.61 -1.51
CA VAL A 121 -5.32 1.98 -2.74
C VAL A 121 -6.39 1.13 -3.42
N PHE A 122 -7.17 0.35 -2.68
CA PHE A 122 -8.29 -0.42 -3.25
C PHE A 122 -9.36 0.49 -3.86
N GLU A 123 -9.66 1.62 -3.22
CA GLU A 123 -10.60 2.61 -3.77
C GLU A 123 -10.12 3.21 -5.10
N TYR A 124 -8.81 3.37 -5.32
CA TYR A 124 -8.28 3.76 -6.64
C TYR A 124 -8.56 2.71 -7.72
N TRP A 125 -8.48 1.42 -7.39
CA TRP A 125 -8.90 0.36 -8.31
C TRP A 125 -10.38 0.47 -8.67
N GLY A 126 -11.24 0.76 -7.66
CA GLY A 126 -12.66 1.00 -7.83
C GLY A 126 -12.96 2.22 -8.70
N ALA A 127 -12.32 3.35 -8.43
CA ALA A 127 -12.46 4.58 -9.20
C ALA A 127 -12.06 4.39 -10.68
N ALA A 128 -11.04 3.55 -10.92
CA ALA A 128 -10.61 3.16 -12.26
C ALA A 128 -11.53 2.11 -12.92
N LYS A 129 -12.47 1.52 -12.20
CA LYS A 129 -13.33 0.39 -12.64
C LYS A 129 -12.52 -0.83 -13.08
N MET A 130 -11.42 -1.09 -12.35
CA MET A 130 -10.45 -2.14 -12.67
C MET A 130 -10.32 -3.23 -11.59
N GLU A 131 -11.18 -3.25 -10.57
CA GLU A 131 -11.14 -4.21 -9.45
C GLU A 131 -11.16 -5.68 -9.95
N GLY A 132 -11.84 -5.91 -11.07
CA GLY A 132 -11.87 -7.21 -11.72
C GLY A 132 -10.50 -7.72 -12.18
N ARG A 133 -9.52 -6.82 -12.38
CA ARG A 133 -8.15 -7.15 -12.82
C ARG A 133 -7.17 -7.41 -11.67
N LEU A 134 -7.54 -7.14 -10.42
CA LEU A 134 -6.74 -7.52 -9.27
C LEU A 134 -6.45 -9.03 -9.30
N THR A 135 -5.19 -9.39 -9.15
CA THR A 135 -4.80 -10.80 -9.01
C THR A 135 -5.25 -11.35 -7.65
N GLU A 136 -5.30 -12.65 -7.50
CA GLU A 136 -5.56 -13.29 -6.20
C GLU A 136 -4.49 -12.88 -5.18
N GLY A 137 -3.20 -12.88 -5.58
CA GLY A 137 -2.08 -12.49 -4.72
C GLY A 137 -2.23 -11.06 -4.20
N THR A 138 -2.47 -10.09 -5.09
CA THR A 138 -2.65 -8.68 -4.71
C THR A 138 -3.90 -8.46 -3.87
N THR A 139 -4.98 -9.20 -4.15
CA THR A 139 -6.18 -9.19 -3.32
C THR A 139 -5.88 -9.63 -1.89
N ARG A 140 -5.11 -10.72 -1.70
CA ARG A 140 -4.67 -11.21 -0.38
C ARG A 140 -3.78 -10.20 0.33
N LEU A 141 -2.84 -9.55 -0.38
CA LEU A 141 -1.98 -8.52 0.19
C LEU A 141 -2.80 -7.34 0.72
N LEU A 142 -3.73 -6.80 -0.08
CA LEU A 142 -4.59 -5.69 0.34
C LEU A 142 -5.47 -6.06 1.54
N MET A 143 -6.04 -7.28 1.55
CA MET A 143 -6.80 -7.77 2.71
C MET A 143 -5.95 -7.83 3.97
N ALA A 144 -4.72 -8.32 3.88
CA ALA A 144 -3.81 -8.40 5.00
C ALA A 144 -3.44 -7.01 5.55
N GLY A 145 -3.17 -6.03 4.68
CA GLY A 145 -2.90 -4.64 5.10
C GLY A 145 -4.07 -4.03 5.87
N ILE A 146 -5.29 -4.20 5.37
CA ILE A 146 -6.50 -3.74 6.08
C ILE A 146 -6.65 -4.45 7.42
N LEU A 147 -6.48 -5.77 7.48
CA LEU A 147 -6.63 -6.54 8.71
C LEU A 147 -5.61 -6.15 9.78
N ASP A 148 -4.34 -5.97 9.38
CA ASP A 148 -3.25 -5.64 10.32
C ASP A 148 -3.51 -4.30 10.99
N ASN A 149 -3.66 -3.25 10.21
CA ASN A 149 -3.83 -1.88 10.71
C ASN A 149 -5.14 -1.66 11.46
N THR A 150 -6.17 -2.44 11.14
CA THR A 150 -7.49 -2.36 11.81
C THR A 150 -7.68 -3.39 12.92
N LEU A 151 -6.67 -4.21 13.23
CA LEU A 151 -6.76 -5.32 14.19
C LEU A 151 -7.97 -6.22 13.91
N GLY A 152 -8.11 -6.65 12.66
CA GLY A 152 -9.25 -7.45 12.24
C GLY A 152 -10.57 -6.68 12.26
N LEU A 153 -10.56 -5.42 11.85
CA LEU A 153 -11.69 -4.47 11.82
C LEU A 153 -12.26 -4.12 13.20
N ARG A 154 -11.45 -4.26 14.26
CA ARG A 154 -11.83 -4.00 15.67
C ARG A 154 -11.15 -2.77 16.26
N ALA A 155 -10.08 -2.27 15.66
CA ALA A 155 -9.37 -1.09 16.14
C ALA A 155 -10.27 0.17 16.06
N GLN A 156 -10.00 1.14 16.95
CA GLN A 156 -10.74 2.39 16.98
C GLN A 156 -10.58 3.21 15.69
N VAL A 157 -9.45 3.05 15.00
CA VAL A 157 -9.17 3.72 13.71
C VAL A 157 -9.96 3.12 12.54
N THR A 158 -10.65 1.99 12.74
CA THR A 158 -11.40 1.31 11.68
C THR A 158 -12.61 2.14 11.25
N THR A 159 -12.69 2.44 9.97
CA THR A 159 -13.81 3.17 9.36
C THR A 159 -14.76 2.23 8.59
N ASP A 160 -15.89 2.77 8.15
CA ASP A 160 -16.80 2.03 7.26
C ASP A 160 -16.18 1.78 5.89
N ARG A 161 -15.22 2.61 5.46
CA ARG A 161 -14.46 2.42 4.22
C ARG A 161 -13.61 1.14 4.28
N ASP A 162 -12.91 0.92 5.41
CA ASP A 162 -12.10 -0.29 5.64
C ASP A 162 -12.96 -1.55 5.60
N ARG A 163 -14.12 -1.50 6.27
CA ARG A 163 -15.08 -2.61 6.27
C ARG A 163 -15.61 -2.91 4.87
N ALA A 164 -15.99 -1.87 4.12
CA ALA A 164 -16.50 -2.01 2.76
C ALA A 164 -15.43 -2.58 1.83
N ALA A 165 -14.20 -2.03 1.87
CA ALA A 165 -13.08 -2.50 1.07
C ALA A 165 -12.76 -3.98 1.37
N TYR A 166 -12.67 -4.34 2.67
CA TYR A 166 -12.40 -5.71 3.08
C TYR A 166 -13.47 -6.69 2.58
N VAL A 167 -14.76 -6.37 2.73
CA VAL A 167 -15.87 -7.22 2.28
C VAL A 167 -15.83 -7.45 0.77
N LEU A 168 -15.53 -6.42 -0.02
CA LEU A 168 -15.42 -6.54 -1.47
C LEU A 168 -14.23 -7.44 -1.88
N LEU A 169 -13.06 -7.25 -1.25
CA LEU A 169 -11.87 -8.07 -1.48
C LEU A 169 -12.13 -9.54 -1.06
N GLN A 170 -12.74 -9.76 0.10
CA GLN A 170 -13.11 -11.07 0.60
C GLN A 170 -14.08 -11.79 -0.36
N THR A 171 -15.09 -11.07 -0.83
CA THR A 171 -16.05 -11.60 -1.82
C THR A 171 -15.36 -11.98 -3.11
N LYS A 172 -14.40 -11.16 -3.57
CA LYS A 172 -13.62 -11.46 -4.78
C LYS A 172 -12.81 -12.74 -4.65
N LEU A 173 -12.25 -13.02 -3.48
CA LEU A 173 -11.53 -14.27 -3.20
C LEU A 173 -12.45 -15.47 -3.00
N GLY A 174 -13.74 -15.27 -2.73
CA GLY A 174 -14.64 -16.34 -2.27
C GLY A 174 -14.25 -16.85 -0.88
N ASP A 175 -13.58 -16.02 -0.07
CA ASP A 175 -13.12 -16.38 1.27
C ASP A 175 -14.26 -16.31 2.28
N SER A 176 -14.40 -17.33 3.13
CA SER A 176 -15.42 -17.41 4.18
C SER A 176 -14.95 -16.92 5.56
N GLY A 177 -13.77 -16.31 5.62
CA GLY A 177 -13.12 -15.82 6.85
C GLY A 177 -11.86 -16.58 7.26
N GLU A 178 -11.52 -17.62 6.53
CA GLU A 178 -10.33 -18.46 6.78
C GLU A 178 -9.03 -17.68 6.63
N PHE A 179 -8.99 -16.72 5.70
CA PHE A 179 -7.82 -15.91 5.46
C PHE A 179 -7.44 -15.06 6.67
N ALA A 180 -8.40 -14.41 7.34
CA ALA A 180 -8.13 -13.60 8.51
C ALA A 180 -7.60 -14.45 9.68
N GLU A 181 -8.17 -15.63 9.89
CA GLU A 181 -7.74 -16.56 10.93
C GLU A 181 -6.30 -17.04 10.67
N GLN A 182 -6.00 -17.45 9.43
CA GLN A 182 -4.66 -17.85 9.01
C GLN A 182 -3.67 -16.71 9.21
N TYR A 183 -3.97 -15.51 8.74
CA TYR A 183 -3.10 -14.34 8.83
C TYR A 183 -2.68 -14.05 10.27
N PHE A 184 -3.65 -13.93 11.19
CA PHE A 184 -3.33 -13.65 12.59
C PHE A 184 -2.65 -14.82 13.31
N THR A 185 -2.88 -16.06 12.89
CA THR A 185 -2.15 -17.22 13.39
C THR A 185 -0.67 -17.15 13.01
N GLU A 186 -0.37 -16.79 11.75
CA GLU A 186 1.01 -16.63 11.29
C GLU A 186 1.72 -15.44 11.94
N CYS A 187 1.02 -14.34 12.25
CA CYS A 187 1.59 -13.20 12.97
C CYS A 187 2.05 -13.52 14.41
N GLN A 188 1.59 -14.62 15.00
CA GLN A 188 1.94 -15.05 16.37
C GLN A 188 3.18 -15.95 16.42
N THR A 189 3.71 -16.36 15.30
CA THR A 189 4.84 -17.29 15.19
C THR A 189 6.15 -16.59 14.83
#